data_b4b7d7e3d4098b6d3f111ec20c0ba39e
#
_entry.id   b4b7d7e3d4098b6d3f111ec20c0ba39e
#
_cell.length_a   1.000
_cell.length_b   1.000
_cell.length_c   1.000
_cell.angle_alpha   90.00
_cell.angle_beta   90.00
_cell.angle_gamma   90.00
#
_symmetry.space_group_name_H-M   'P 1'
#
loop_
_entity.id
_entity.type
_entity.pdbx_description
1 polymer ?
#
loop_
_entity_poly.entity_id
_entity_poly.type
_entity_poly.pdbx_seq_one_letter_code
_entity_poly.pdbx_strand_id
1 'polypeptide(L)'
;MQRTNKRYPIGSHLVVYHFGYSHHGIYAGRGRVIHYSGFAHLFKKKPIEITTLSQFSHGKKIHVRHYEHARYKGRIVVRRMRSRMHENHYHLILNNCEHLCSWAI
;
A
#
# COMPACT_ATOMS: atom_id res chain seq x y z
N MET A 1 -16.47 -14.69 12.98
CA MET A 1 -15.87 -14.20 12.14
C MET A 1 -15.12 -13.14 12.49
N GLN A 2 -14.24 -13.07 12.33
CA GLN A 2 -13.51 -12.19 12.63
C GLN A 2 -13.44 -11.26 11.74
N ARG A 3 -13.94 -10.43 11.79
CA ARG A 3 -13.83 -9.54 10.98
C ARG A 3 -12.75 -8.81 11.27
N THR A 4 -12.15 -8.46 10.48
CA THR A 4 -11.19 -7.63 10.66
C THR A 4 -11.79 -6.43 10.93
N ASN A 5 -12.15 -6.25 12.05
CA ASN A 5 -12.66 -5.05 12.42
C ASN A 5 -11.68 -4.06 12.75
N LYS A 6 -10.41 -4.38 12.58
CA LYS A 6 -9.45 -3.41 12.81
C LYS A 6 -9.69 -2.29 11.91
N ARG A 7 -9.75 -1.11 12.44
CA ARG A 7 -9.92 0.04 11.65
C ARG A 7 -8.64 0.78 11.63
N TYR A 8 -8.13 1.00 10.45
CA TYR A 8 -6.93 1.79 10.26
C TYR A 8 -7.37 3.17 9.78
N PRO A 9 -6.68 4.24 10.19
CA PRO A 9 -7.00 5.56 9.64
C PRO A 9 -6.77 5.54 8.14
N ILE A 10 -7.67 6.17 7.39
CA ILE A 10 -7.52 6.27 5.94
C ILE A 10 -6.20 7.00 5.65
N GLY A 11 -5.45 6.49 4.72
CA GLY A 11 -4.15 7.06 4.38
C GLY A 11 -3.00 6.44 5.15
N SER A 12 -3.27 5.46 6.02
CA SER A 12 -2.20 4.82 6.79
C SER A 12 -1.27 4.01 5.90
N HIS A 13 0.00 4.04 6.21
CA HIS A 13 1.00 3.21 5.55
C HIS A 13 0.99 1.85 6.25
N LEU A 14 0.53 0.84 5.57
CA LEU A 14 0.43 -0.51 6.11
C LEU A 14 1.60 -1.36 5.62
N VAL A 15 2.12 -2.21 6.49
CA VAL A 15 3.26 -3.06 6.15
C VAL A 15 2.96 -4.49 6.57
N VAL A 16 3.28 -5.43 5.70
CA VAL A 16 3.22 -6.85 6.00
C VAL A 16 4.60 -7.41 5.74
N TYR A 17 5.14 -8.14 6.72
CA TYR A 17 6.48 -8.70 6.58
C TYR A 17 6.41 -10.13 6.11
N HIS A 18 7.13 -10.43 5.04
CA HIS A 18 7.27 -11.77 4.51
C HIS A 18 8.72 -12.20 4.67
N PHE A 19 8.97 -13.47 4.45
CA PHE A 19 10.34 -13.95 4.52
C PHE A 19 11.15 -13.30 3.40
N GLY A 20 12.12 -12.53 3.77
CA GLY A 20 13.02 -11.91 2.80
C GLY A 20 12.58 -10.57 2.23
N TYR A 21 11.36 -10.12 2.51
CA TYR A 21 10.92 -8.82 1.99
C TYR A 21 9.70 -8.32 2.76
N SER A 22 9.34 -7.07 2.52
CA SER A 22 8.12 -6.50 3.11
C SER A 22 7.24 -5.97 2.01
N HIS A 23 5.94 -5.98 2.28
CA HIS A 23 4.95 -5.50 1.33
C HIS A 23 4.27 -4.28 1.94
N HIS A 24 4.15 -3.24 1.18
CA HIS A 24 3.64 -1.95 1.67
C HIS A 24 2.43 -1.49 0.88
N GLY A 25 1.53 -0.81 1.55
CA GLY A 25 0.35 -0.25 0.90
C GLY A 25 -0.22 0.89 1.70
N ILE A 26 -1.18 1.59 1.10
CA ILE A 26 -1.88 2.69 1.75
C ILE A 26 -3.33 2.27 1.93
N TYR A 27 -3.82 2.43 3.14
CA TYR A 27 -5.19 2.05 3.42
C TYR A 27 -6.15 3.08 2.82
N ALA A 28 -7.03 2.60 1.94
CA ALA A 28 -7.95 3.48 1.22
C ALA A 28 -9.31 3.58 1.89
N GLY A 29 -9.51 2.85 2.98
CA GLY A 29 -10.81 2.81 3.64
C GLY A 29 -11.63 1.64 3.14
N ARG A 30 -12.66 1.30 3.88
CA ARG A 30 -13.60 0.23 3.54
C ARG A 30 -12.92 -1.10 3.26
N GLY A 31 -11.85 -1.39 4.00
CA GLY A 31 -11.16 -2.66 3.87
C GLY A 31 -10.31 -2.79 2.64
N ARG A 32 -9.98 -1.70 1.96
CA ARG A 32 -9.18 -1.74 0.74
C ARG A 32 -7.83 -1.10 0.90
N VAL A 33 -6.87 -1.64 0.20
CA VAL A 33 -5.48 -1.19 0.26
C VAL A 33 -4.98 -0.95 -1.16
N ILE A 34 -4.31 0.17 -1.36
CA ILE A 34 -3.66 0.46 -2.63
C ILE A 34 -2.19 0.10 -2.45
N HIS A 35 -1.68 -0.79 -3.27
CA HIS A 35 -0.32 -1.26 -3.11
C HIS A 35 0.38 -1.45 -4.45
N TYR A 36 1.70 -1.53 -4.37
CA TYR A 36 2.53 -1.78 -5.54
C TYR A 36 2.79 -3.27 -5.59
N SER A 37 2.48 -3.90 -6.71
CA SER A 37 2.59 -5.35 -6.85
C SER A 37 4.01 -5.87 -6.80
N GLY A 38 4.97 -5.05 -7.11
CA GLY A 38 6.36 -5.42 -6.96
C GLY A 38 6.85 -6.46 -7.96
N PHE A 39 7.90 -7.17 -7.57
CA PHE A 39 8.55 -8.09 -8.47
C PHE A 39 7.70 -9.28 -8.86
N ALA A 40 6.78 -9.68 -8.01
CA ALA A 40 5.96 -10.83 -8.32
C ALA A 40 5.14 -10.62 -9.57
N HIS A 41 4.99 -9.37 -10.00
CA HIS A 41 4.16 -9.03 -11.13
C HIS A 41 4.89 -8.16 -12.14
N LEU A 42 6.13 -8.48 -12.39
CA LEU A 42 6.94 -7.72 -13.33
C LEU A 42 6.32 -7.61 -14.70
N PHE A 43 5.56 -8.62 -15.08
CA PHE A 43 4.97 -8.61 -16.42
C PHE A 43 3.58 -8.02 -16.47
N LYS A 44 3.06 -7.58 -15.33
CA LYS A 44 1.75 -6.97 -15.33
C LYS A 44 1.88 -5.51 -15.69
N LYS A 45 0.89 -5.00 -16.40
CA LYS A 45 0.93 -3.62 -16.83
C LYS A 45 0.48 -2.65 -15.77
N LYS A 46 -0.12 -3.12 -14.70
CA LYS A 46 -0.59 -2.25 -13.64
C LYS A 46 0.13 -2.58 -12.36
N PRO A 47 1.24 -1.93 -12.12
CA PRO A 47 2.01 -2.23 -10.91
C PRO A 47 1.34 -1.76 -9.63
N ILE A 48 0.44 -0.79 -9.71
CA ILE A 48 -0.29 -0.32 -8.55
C ILE A 48 -1.71 -0.84 -8.62
N GLU A 49 -2.13 -1.55 -7.60
CA GLU A 49 -3.43 -2.21 -7.57
C GLU A 49 -4.19 -1.89 -6.29
N ILE A 50 -5.51 -2.07 -6.33
CA ILE A 50 -6.34 -1.99 -5.14
C ILE A 50 -6.73 -3.41 -4.78
N THR A 51 -6.55 -3.76 -3.52
CA THR A 51 -6.87 -5.10 -3.05
C THR A 51 -7.56 -5.02 -1.70
N THR A 52 -8.05 -6.12 -1.17
CA THR A 52 -8.65 -6.15 0.16
C THR A 52 -7.57 -6.30 1.21
N LEU A 53 -7.91 -5.98 2.46
CA LEU A 53 -6.98 -6.21 3.57
C LEU A 53 -6.56 -7.66 3.64
N SER A 54 -7.51 -8.55 3.44
CA SER A 54 -7.24 -9.97 3.50
C SER A 54 -6.23 -10.40 2.44
N GLN A 55 -6.43 -9.94 1.22
CA GLN A 55 -5.50 -10.25 0.14
C GLN A 55 -4.14 -9.62 0.35
N PHE A 56 -4.13 -8.40 0.88
CA PHE A 56 -2.87 -7.71 1.13
C PHE A 56 -2.06 -8.44 2.20
N SER A 57 -2.70 -8.89 3.25
CA SER A 57 -1.99 -9.47 4.38
C SER A 57 -1.60 -10.94 4.17
N HIS A 58 -2.34 -11.66 3.35
CA HIS A 58 -2.15 -13.10 3.18
C HIS A 58 -2.15 -13.82 4.52
N GLY A 59 -3.03 -13.38 5.42
CA GLY A 59 -3.14 -14.01 6.73
C GLY A 59 -2.07 -13.59 7.73
N LYS A 60 -1.20 -12.69 7.36
CA LYS A 60 -0.15 -12.24 8.25
C LYS A 60 -0.54 -10.95 8.95
N LYS A 61 0.20 -10.63 9.99
CA LYS A 61 -0.09 -9.44 10.75
C LYS A 61 0.18 -8.19 9.94
N ILE A 62 -0.70 -7.21 10.04
CA ILE A 62 -0.54 -5.92 9.38
C ILE A 62 -0.02 -4.93 10.41
N HIS A 63 1.06 -4.24 10.06
CA HIS A 63 1.64 -3.21 10.90
C HIS A 63 1.38 -1.85 10.28
N VAL A 64 1.27 -0.83 11.13
CA VAL A 64 1.08 0.54 10.67
C VAL A 64 2.40 1.28 10.89
N ARG A 65 2.89 1.92 9.85
CA ARG A 65 4.09 2.73 9.99
C ARG A 65 3.68 4.16 10.28
N HIS A 66 4.18 4.70 11.36
CA HIS A 66 3.82 6.05 11.80
C HIS A 66 4.82 7.06 11.27
N TYR A 67 4.30 8.24 10.94
CA TYR A 67 5.13 9.33 10.42
C TYR A 67 4.97 10.53 11.32
N GLU A 68 6.07 11.01 11.89
CA GLU A 68 6.01 12.17 12.74
C GLU A 68 5.79 13.45 11.96
N HIS A 69 6.33 13.51 10.76
CA HIS A 69 6.27 14.73 9.97
C HIS A 69 5.63 14.50 8.61
N ALA A 70 4.49 13.85 8.62
CA ALA A 70 3.78 13.59 7.37
C ALA A 70 3.32 14.90 6.77
N ARG A 71 3.56 15.07 5.46
CA ARG A 71 3.09 16.24 4.76
C ARG A 71 1.61 16.12 4.44
N TYR A 72 1.16 14.91 4.21
CA TYR A 72 -0.21 14.65 3.81
C TYR A 72 -0.82 13.61 4.72
N LYS A 73 -2.13 13.69 4.92
CA LYS A 73 -2.83 12.75 5.77
C LYS A 73 -4.18 12.40 5.17
N GLY A 74 -4.74 11.29 5.61
CA GLY A 74 -6.10 10.90 5.28
C GLY A 74 -6.33 10.70 3.81
N ARG A 75 -7.41 11.24 3.33
CA ARG A 75 -7.79 11.03 1.93
C ARG A 75 -6.85 11.63 0.92
N ILE A 76 -6.09 12.63 1.33
CA ILE A 76 -5.12 13.23 0.43
C ILE A 76 -4.05 12.20 0.07
N VAL A 77 -3.61 11.40 1.05
CA VAL A 77 -2.64 10.34 0.80
C VAL A 77 -3.20 9.35 -0.20
N VAL A 78 -4.45 8.95 -0.01
CA VAL A 78 -5.11 8.01 -0.91
C VAL A 78 -5.18 8.58 -2.31
N ARG A 79 -5.53 9.86 -2.42
CA ARG A 79 -5.62 10.51 -3.74
C ARG A 79 -4.25 10.54 -4.42
N ARG A 80 -3.20 10.79 -3.67
CA ARG A 80 -1.85 10.79 -4.23
C ARG A 80 -1.48 9.41 -4.77
N MET A 81 -1.81 8.36 -4.02
CA MET A 81 -1.55 7.00 -4.50
C MET A 81 -2.36 6.69 -5.75
N ARG A 82 -3.64 7.10 -5.75
CA ARG A 82 -4.49 6.84 -6.92
C ARG A 82 -3.99 7.57 -8.15
N SER A 83 -3.37 8.72 -7.97
CA SER A 83 -2.88 9.49 -9.12
C SER A 83 -1.78 8.73 -9.86
N ARG A 84 -1.16 7.75 -9.21
CA ARG A 84 -0.10 6.98 -9.85
C ARG A 84 -0.54 5.60 -10.31
N MET A 85 -1.82 5.28 -10.14
CA MET A 85 -2.28 3.94 -10.50
C MET A 85 -2.16 3.61 -11.98
N HIS A 86 -2.21 4.63 -12.81
CA HIS A 86 -2.13 4.39 -14.24
C HIS A 86 -0.72 4.56 -14.79
N GLU A 87 0.24 4.80 -13.92
CA GLU A 87 1.61 4.93 -14.39
C GLU A 87 2.15 3.57 -14.75
N ASN A 88 2.87 3.54 -15.84
CA ASN A 88 3.36 2.28 -16.34
C ASN A 88 4.81 2.48 -16.68
N HIS A 89 5.58 3.00 -15.72
CA HIS A 89 6.96 3.38 -15.96
C HIS A 89 7.93 2.40 -15.34
N TYR A 90 9.02 2.20 -15.99
CA TYR A 90 10.06 1.37 -15.45
C TYR A 90 10.56 1.87 -14.13
N HIS A 91 10.47 3.19 -13.90
CA HIS A 91 10.97 3.69 -12.64
C HIS A 91 10.23 3.11 -11.46
N LEU A 92 8.98 2.68 -11.64
CA LEU A 92 8.25 2.09 -10.54
C LEU A 92 8.85 0.76 -10.13
N ILE A 93 9.61 0.13 -11.02
CA ILE A 93 10.28 -1.11 -10.69
C ILE A 93 11.44 -0.83 -9.75
N LEU A 94 12.09 0.32 -9.92
CA LEU A 94 13.20 0.71 -9.08
C LEU A 94 12.73 1.35 -7.78
N ASN A 95 11.48 1.85 -7.76
CA ASN A 95 10.93 2.44 -6.56
C ASN A 95 10.01 1.40 -5.96
N ASN A 96 10.48 0.70 -4.96
CA ASN A 96 9.68 -0.37 -4.36
C ASN A 96 8.44 0.20 -3.67
N CYS A 97 7.59 -0.67 -3.16
CA CYS A 97 6.33 -0.28 -2.57
C CYS A 97 6.51 0.62 -1.35
N GLU A 98 7.59 0.43 -0.61
CA GLU A 98 7.86 1.27 0.55
C GLU A 98 8.12 2.71 0.10
N HIS A 99 8.90 2.88 -0.93
CA HIS A 99 9.25 4.20 -1.44
C HIS A 99 7.99 4.92 -1.94
N LEU A 100 7.13 4.21 -2.64
CA LEU A 100 5.91 4.79 -3.15
C LEU A 100 5.00 5.26 -2.02
N CYS A 101 4.84 4.45 -0.99
CA CYS A 101 4.00 4.81 0.15
C CYS A 101 4.58 6.02 0.88
N SER A 102 5.90 6.07 1.04
CA SER A 102 6.55 7.20 1.69
C SER A 102 6.35 8.48 0.89
N TRP A 103 6.40 8.37 -0.42
CA TRP A 103 6.15 9.53 -1.27
C TRP A 103 4.73 10.07 -1.07
N ALA A 104 3.75 9.17 -0.90
CA ALA A 104 2.36 9.57 -0.79
C ALA A 104 2.07 10.31 0.52
N ILE A 105 2.83 10.04 1.55
CA ILE A 105 2.65 10.64 2.84
C ILE A 105 3.58 11.81 3.06
#